data_ae20e328a03b75f81dec5aa5efc3bf2b
#
_entry.id   ae20e328a03b75f81dec5aa5efc3bf2b
#
_cell.length_a   1.000
_cell.length_b   1.000
_cell.length_c   1.000
_cell.angle_alpha   90.00
_cell.angle_beta   90.00
_cell.angle_gamma   90.00
#
_symmetry.space_group_name_H-M   'P 1'
#
loop_
_entity.id
_entity.type
_entity.pdbx_description
1 polymer ?
#
loop_
_entity_poly.entity_id
_entity_poly.type
_entity_poly.pdbx_seq_one_letter_code
_entity_poly.pdbx_strand_id
1 'polypeptide(L)'
;MTAIRLIVGLGNPGREYETTRHNVGFRWVDELAREQKLSFKSEAKFHGSTARGQSHGHEMLLLKPQTFMNVSGRSVGALALFYKILPNEMLVVHDELDLPPGVARLKIGGGHGGHNGLKDIIAHLGTKDFWRLRIGIGHPGERDEVSNYVLNDPRREESELIDEAMQQAQNVAHLVIEGKTEAAMLKLHSAQNP
;
A
#
# COMPACT_ATOMS: atom_id res chain seq x y z
N MET A 1 -19.52 -9.94 -0.29
CA MET A 1 -18.44 -8.93 -0.39
C MET A 1 -17.75 -8.81 0.96
N THR A 2 -16.45 -8.84 0.96
CA THR A 2 -15.66 -8.82 2.19
C THR A 2 -15.10 -7.41 2.41
N ALA A 3 -15.46 -6.82 3.55
CA ALA A 3 -14.90 -5.51 3.96
C ALA A 3 -13.39 -5.64 4.21
N ILE A 4 -12.64 -4.60 3.92
CA ILE A 4 -11.21 -4.53 4.23
C ILE A 4 -11.06 -4.07 5.68
N ARG A 5 -10.40 -4.89 6.50
CA ARG A 5 -10.17 -4.63 7.92
C ARG A 5 -8.78 -4.07 8.20
N LEU A 6 -7.83 -4.32 7.30
CA LEU A 6 -6.44 -3.88 7.44
C LEU A 6 -5.95 -3.27 6.14
N ILE A 7 -5.41 -2.08 6.23
CA ILE A 7 -4.71 -1.42 5.12
C ILE A 7 -3.25 -1.24 5.53
N VAL A 8 -2.36 -1.83 4.73
CA VAL A 8 -0.91 -1.80 4.96
C VAL A 8 -0.27 -0.87 3.92
N GLY A 9 0.48 0.12 4.37
CA GLY A 9 1.33 0.90 3.48
C GLY A 9 2.77 0.43 3.59
N LEU A 10 3.41 0.10 2.47
CA LEU A 10 4.80 -0.34 2.45
C LEU A 10 5.78 0.81 2.24
N GLY A 11 6.91 0.73 2.92
CA GLY A 11 8.00 1.68 2.85
C GLY A 11 9.15 1.27 3.74
N ASN A 12 10.23 2.02 3.69
CA ASN A 12 11.37 1.88 4.59
C ASN A 12 11.30 2.95 5.69
N PRO A 13 11.61 2.61 6.95
CA PRO A 13 11.67 3.59 8.03
C PRO A 13 12.90 4.48 7.87
N GLY A 14 12.78 5.74 8.28
CA GLY A 14 13.86 6.72 8.27
C GLY A 14 13.56 7.90 7.35
N ARG A 15 14.04 9.07 7.76
CA ARG A 15 13.81 10.34 7.03
C ARG A 15 14.36 10.31 5.61
N GLU A 16 15.46 9.62 5.41
CA GLU A 16 16.13 9.49 4.12
C GLU A 16 15.28 8.80 3.05
N TYR A 17 14.24 8.05 3.46
CA TYR A 17 13.37 7.31 2.55
C TYR A 17 12.00 7.96 2.32
N GLU A 18 11.65 9.00 3.08
CA GLU A 18 10.28 9.56 3.12
C GLU A 18 9.72 9.94 1.75
N THR A 19 10.56 10.40 0.85
CA THR A 19 10.16 10.91 -0.47
C THR A 19 10.53 9.98 -1.62
N THR A 20 11.13 8.84 -1.32
CA THR A 20 11.54 7.89 -2.36
C THR A 20 10.33 7.19 -2.99
N ARG A 21 10.52 6.68 -4.20
CA ARG A 21 9.49 5.89 -4.91
C ARG A 21 9.02 4.70 -4.10
N HIS A 22 9.93 4.07 -3.35
CA HIS A 22 9.60 2.87 -2.55
C HIS A 22 8.66 3.17 -1.38
N ASN A 23 8.53 4.42 -0.99
CA ASN A 23 7.73 4.86 0.17
C ASN A 23 6.35 5.43 -0.18
N VAL A 24 5.90 5.30 -1.42
CA VAL A 24 4.56 5.79 -1.79
C VAL A 24 3.44 5.10 -0.99
N GLY A 25 3.64 3.84 -0.59
CA GLY A 25 2.69 3.13 0.27
C GLY A 25 2.55 3.79 1.64
N PHE A 26 3.66 4.16 2.28
CA PHE A 26 3.65 4.90 3.55
C PHE A 26 2.92 6.23 3.39
N ARG A 27 3.23 6.96 2.35
CA ARG A 27 2.61 8.27 2.09
C ARG A 27 1.11 8.17 1.89
N TRP A 28 0.65 7.14 1.19
CA TRP A 28 -0.77 6.95 0.92
C TRP A 28 -1.57 6.64 2.20
N VAL A 29 -1.05 5.76 3.07
CA VAL A 29 -1.75 5.46 4.33
C VAL A 29 -1.63 6.60 5.35
N ASP A 30 -0.55 7.38 5.32
CA ASP A 30 -0.44 8.61 6.12
C ASP A 30 -1.54 9.60 5.75
N GLU A 31 -1.78 9.80 4.46
CA GLU A 31 -2.83 10.68 3.97
C GLU A 31 -4.22 10.17 4.34
N LEU A 32 -4.46 8.86 4.21
CA LEU A 32 -5.71 8.25 4.63
C LEU A 32 -5.96 8.46 6.13
N ALA A 33 -4.94 8.24 6.95
CA ALA A 33 -5.03 8.48 8.40
C ALA A 33 -5.37 9.94 8.70
N ARG A 34 -4.72 10.88 8.02
CA ARG A 34 -4.98 12.31 8.17
C ARG A 34 -6.44 12.66 7.83
N GLU A 35 -6.95 12.16 6.73
CA GLU A 35 -8.34 12.39 6.30
C GLU A 35 -9.35 11.79 7.28
N GLN A 36 -9.04 10.63 7.84
CA GLN A 36 -9.88 9.94 8.83
C GLN A 36 -9.64 10.42 10.27
N LYS A 37 -8.76 11.40 10.47
CA LYS A 37 -8.38 11.96 11.79
C LYS A 37 -7.85 10.88 12.73
N LEU A 38 -7.07 9.94 12.19
CA LEU A 38 -6.42 8.87 12.93
C LEU A 38 -4.93 9.20 13.11
N SER A 39 -4.38 8.80 14.25
CA SER A 39 -2.96 9.00 14.55
C SER A 39 -2.25 7.65 14.64
N PHE A 40 -1.09 7.56 13.99
CA PHE A 40 -0.22 6.40 14.12
C PHE A 40 0.51 6.40 15.44
N LYS A 41 0.64 5.22 16.06
CA LYS A 41 1.49 4.98 17.22
C LYS A 41 2.40 3.79 16.96
N SER A 42 3.62 3.87 17.46
CA SER A 42 4.56 2.75 17.40
C SER A 42 4.07 1.60 18.28
N GLU A 43 4.06 0.40 17.72
CA GLU A 43 3.69 -0.84 18.42
C GLU A 43 4.76 -1.92 18.17
N ALA A 44 5.67 -2.06 19.15
CA ALA A 44 6.81 -2.98 19.05
C ALA A 44 6.39 -4.43 18.78
N LYS A 45 5.27 -4.88 19.35
CA LYS A 45 4.75 -6.24 19.14
C LYS A 45 4.40 -6.56 17.70
N PHE A 46 4.12 -5.53 16.87
CA PHE A 46 3.81 -5.66 15.46
C PHE A 46 4.95 -5.18 14.56
N HIS A 47 6.08 -4.78 15.12
CA HIS A 47 7.22 -4.24 14.36
C HIS A 47 6.80 -3.11 13.42
N GLY A 48 5.86 -2.28 13.87
CA GLY A 48 5.28 -1.25 13.00
C GLY A 48 4.56 -0.16 13.77
N SER A 49 4.06 0.81 13.02
CA SER A 49 3.18 1.86 13.52
C SER A 49 1.75 1.56 13.07
N THR A 50 0.80 1.69 13.97
CA THR A 50 -0.61 1.40 13.72
C THR A 50 -1.49 2.60 13.99
N ALA A 51 -2.57 2.72 13.23
CA ALA A 51 -3.66 3.64 13.52
C ALA A 51 -4.97 2.84 13.48
N ARG A 52 -5.87 3.14 14.39
CA ARG A 52 -7.13 2.39 14.52
C ARG A 52 -8.29 3.35 14.63
N GLY A 53 -9.37 3.04 13.92
CA GLY A 53 -10.57 3.84 13.98
C GLY A 53 -11.74 3.15 13.29
N GLN A 54 -12.80 3.94 13.09
CA GLN A 54 -13.96 3.50 12.33
C GLN A 54 -14.14 4.41 11.13
N SER A 55 -14.45 3.81 10.01
CA SER A 55 -14.76 4.53 8.78
C SER A 55 -16.00 3.89 8.16
N HIS A 56 -17.01 4.70 7.88
CA HIS A 56 -18.27 4.27 7.24
C HIS A 56 -18.92 3.07 7.96
N GLY A 57 -18.86 3.06 9.30
CA GLY A 57 -19.45 1.99 10.12
C GLY A 57 -18.61 0.72 10.24
N HIS A 58 -17.41 0.70 9.67
CA HIS A 58 -16.49 -0.44 9.72
C HIS A 58 -15.25 -0.10 10.55
N GLU A 59 -14.81 -1.06 11.37
CA GLU A 59 -13.52 -0.95 12.05
C GLU A 59 -12.39 -1.07 11.03
N MET A 60 -11.40 -0.19 11.15
CA MET A 60 -10.29 -0.11 10.22
C MET A 60 -8.98 0.00 10.99
N LEU A 61 -8.02 -0.85 10.61
CA LEU A 61 -6.64 -0.81 11.07
C LEU A 61 -5.75 -0.35 9.91
N LEU A 62 -4.85 0.58 10.21
CA LEU A 62 -3.80 0.99 9.30
C LEU A 62 -2.47 0.53 9.88
N LEU A 63 -1.57 0.03 9.04
CA LEU A 63 -0.25 -0.42 9.43
C LEU A 63 0.81 0.15 8.49
N LYS A 64 1.85 0.73 9.09
CA LYS A 64 3.12 1.00 8.40
C LYS A 64 4.18 0.11 9.06
N PRO A 65 4.64 -0.97 8.40
CA PRO A 65 5.76 -1.75 8.92
C PRO A 65 6.97 -0.85 9.15
N GLN A 66 7.55 -0.92 10.34
CA GLN A 66 8.77 -0.16 10.67
C GLN A 66 10.01 -1.06 10.59
N THR A 67 9.97 -1.97 9.63
CA THR A 67 11.06 -2.84 9.21
C THR A 67 11.60 -2.32 7.89
N PHE A 68 12.80 -2.73 7.49
CA PHE A 68 13.21 -2.56 6.10
C PHE A 68 12.25 -3.32 5.18
N MET A 69 12.14 -2.87 3.93
CA MET A 69 11.13 -3.37 2.99
C MET A 69 11.12 -4.90 2.88
N ASN A 70 12.27 -5.53 2.80
CA ASN A 70 12.40 -6.98 2.64
C ASN A 70 11.99 -7.81 3.87
N VAL A 71 11.61 -7.17 4.96
CA VAL A 71 11.11 -7.80 6.21
C VAL A 71 9.68 -7.36 6.54
N SER A 72 8.97 -6.77 5.60
CA SER A 72 7.60 -6.25 5.79
C SER A 72 6.62 -7.33 6.24
N GLY A 73 6.81 -8.56 5.81
CA GLY A 73 5.92 -9.68 6.16
C GLY A 73 5.92 -10.03 7.64
N ARG A 74 7.03 -9.76 8.35
CA ARG A 74 7.10 -9.96 9.79
C ARG A 74 6.07 -9.11 10.53
N SER A 75 5.95 -7.85 10.15
CA SER A 75 5.00 -6.91 10.73
C SER A 75 3.56 -7.27 10.37
N VAL A 76 3.30 -7.47 9.08
CA VAL A 76 1.96 -7.81 8.57
C VAL A 76 1.46 -9.12 9.17
N GLY A 77 2.32 -10.15 9.19
CA GLY A 77 1.97 -11.46 9.74
C GLY A 77 1.65 -11.41 11.23
N ALA A 78 2.44 -10.69 12.01
CA ALA A 78 2.22 -10.53 13.45
C ALA A 78 0.88 -9.86 13.74
N LEU A 79 0.56 -8.78 13.04
CA LEU A 79 -0.70 -8.06 13.25
C LEU A 79 -1.90 -8.87 12.77
N ALA A 80 -1.81 -9.49 11.60
CA ALA A 80 -2.89 -10.30 11.06
C ALA A 80 -3.24 -11.48 11.96
N LEU A 81 -2.22 -12.14 12.52
CA LEU A 81 -2.42 -13.24 13.47
C LEU A 81 -3.09 -12.76 14.76
N PHE A 82 -2.63 -11.65 15.31
CA PHE A 82 -3.17 -11.10 16.57
C PHE A 82 -4.65 -10.72 16.45
N TYR A 83 -5.03 -10.03 15.37
CA TYR A 83 -6.41 -9.58 15.15
C TYR A 83 -7.24 -10.58 14.34
N LYS A 84 -6.69 -11.73 13.98
CA LYS A 84 -7.36 -12.78 13.19
C LYS A 84 -7.91 -12.22 11.88
N ILE A 85 -7.08 -11.48 11.17
CA ILE A 85 -7.41 -10.88 9.88
C ILE A 85 -7.03 -11.85 8.77
N LEU A 86 -7.99 -12.18 7.90
CA LEU A 86 -7.76 -13.05 6.76
C LEU A 86 -7.09 -12.28 5.61
N PRO A 87 -6.33 -12.96 4.73
CA PRO A 87 -5.69 -12.29 3.60
C PRO A 87 -6.65 -11.49 2.72
N ASN A 88 -7.84 -11.99 2.44
CA ASN A 88 -8.83 -11.28 1.62
C ASN A 88 -9.47 -10.08 2.32
N GLU A 89 -9.18 -9.86 3.59
CA GLU A 89 -9.62 -8.70 4.38
C GLU A 89 -8.55 -7.62 4.45
N MET A 90 -7.44 -7.79 3.73
CA MET A 90 -6.36 -6.80 3.75
C MET A 90 -6.06 -6.22 2.38
N LEU A 91 -5.71 -4.95 2.40
CA LEU A 91 -5.21 -4.20 1.25
C LEU A 91 -3.76 -3.79 1.53
N VAL A 92 -2.86 -4.14 0.62
CA VAL A 92 -1.46 -3.71 0.68
C VAL A 92 -1.23 -2.64 -0.39
N VAL A 93 -0.73 -1.48 0.05
CA VAL A 93 -0.43 -0.34 -0.81
C VAL A 93 1.07 -0.29 -1.06
N HIS A 94 1.46 -0.30 -2.32
CA HIS A 94 2.87 -0.39 -2.71
C HIS A 94 3.18 0.30 -4.03
N ASP A 95 4.46 0.58 -4.26
CA ASP A 95 4.98 1.07 -5.52
C ASP A 95 4.99 -0.05 -6.58
N GLU A 96 4.71 0.30 -7.83
CA GLU A 96 4.61 -0.62 -8.95
C GLU A 96 5.44 -0.16 -10.14
N LEU A 97 6.44 -0.97 -10.51
CA LEU A 97 7.29 -0.71 -11.67
C LEU A 97 6.57 -0.87 -13.01
N ASP A 98 5.56 -1.74 -13.05
CA ASP A 98 4.86 -2.11 -14.30
C ASP A 98 3.77 -1.12 -14.68
N LEU A 99 3.54 -0.09 -13.88
CA LEU A 99 2.61 0.99 -14.16
C LEU A 99 3.36 2.33 -14.25
N PRO A 100 3.00 3.19 -15.21
CA PRO A 100 3.63 4.50 -15.30
C PRO A 100 3.16 5.43 -14.17
N PRO A 101 3.93 6.48 -13.86
CA PRO A 101 3.46 7.54 -12.97
C PRO A 101 2.12 8.11 -13.46
N GLY A 102 1.20 8.31 -12.55
CA GLY A 102 -0.16 8.78 -12.87
C GLY A 102 -1.20 7.68 -12.93
N VAL A 103 -0.77 6.42 -12.84
CA VAL A 103 -1.68 5.26 -12.88
C VAL A 103 -1.64 4.52 -11.55
N ALA A 104 -2.81 4.28 -10.98
CA ALA A 104 -3.00 3.39 -9.83
C ALA A 104 -4.05 2.34 -10.17
N ARG A 105 -3.87 1.12 -9.69
CA ARG A 105 -4.76 -0.01 -9.97
C ARG A 105 -5.00 -0.84 -8.72
N LEU A 106 -6.25 -1.21 -8.51
CA LEU A 106 -6.63 -2.22 -7.53
C LEU A 106 -6.58 -3.60 -8.18
N LYS A 107 -6.09 -4.59 -7.43
CA LYS A 107 -5.98 -5.97 -7.89
C LYS A 107 -6.07 -6.91 -6.71
N ILE A 108 -6.72 -8.07 -6.89
CA ILE A 108 -6.63 -9.17 -5.92
C ILE A 108 -5.66 -10.22 -6.43
N GLY A 109 -4.79 -10.70 -5.53
CA GLY A 109 -3.85 -11.77 -5.85
C GLY A 109 -2.73 -11.35 -6.80
N GLY A 110 -2.06 -12.34 -7.35
CA GLY A 110 -0.92 -12.16 -8.23
C GLY A 110 0.42 -12.32 -7.54
N GLY A 111 1.48 -12.46 -8.32
CA GLY A 111 2.85 -12.59 -7.83
C GLY A 111 3.39 -11.29 -7.24
N HIS A 112 4.61 -11.34 -6.75
CA HIS A 112 5.27 -10.17 -6.15
C HIS A 112 5.98 -9.25 -7.16
N GLY A 113 6.16 -9.69 -8.40
CA GLY A 113 6.82 -8.90 -9.46
C GLY A 113 8.22 -8.41 -9.12
N GLY A 114 8.93 -9.08 -8.20
CA GLY A 114 10.24 -8.64 -7.72
C GLY A 114 10.19 -7.61 -6.59
N HIS A 115 9.01 -7.19 -6.15
CA HIS A 115 8.86 -6.27 -5.02
C HIS A 115 9.17 -7.01 -3.71
N ASN A 116 10.25 -6.61 -3.03
CA ASN A 116 10.75 -7.32 -1.85
C ASN A 116 9.76 -7.33 -0.67
N GLY A 117 8.98 -6.28 -0.50
CA GLY A 117 7.95 -6.22 0.55
C GLY A 117 6.82 -7.21 0.28
N LEU A 118 6.32 -7.27 -0.95
CA LEU A 118 5.29 -8.23 -1.34
C LEU A 118 5.79 -9.67 -1.23
N LYS A 119 7.02 -9.91 -1.65
CA LYS A 119 7.65 -11.23 -1.56
C LYS A 119 7.65 -11.74 -0.11
N ASP A 120 8.05 -10.90 0.82
CA ASP A 120 8.12 -11.25 2.23
C ASP A 120 6.74 -11.44 2.87
N ILE A 121 5.76 -10.59 2.50
CA ILE A 121 4.36 -10.74 2.94
C ILE A 121 3.79 -12.09 2.46
N ILE A 122 3.98 -12.43 1.20
CA ILE A 122 3.52 -13.71 0.64
C ILE A 122 4.14 -14.87 1.40
N ALA A 123 5.43 -14.80 1.70
CA ALA A 123 6.13 -15.83 2.47
C ALA A 123 5.55 -16.00 3.89
N HIS A 124 5.25 -14.91 4.57
CA HIS A 124 4.70 -14.94 5.94
C HIS A 124 3.23 -15.37 5.99
N LEU A 125 2.42 -14.94 5.03
CA LEU A 125 1.00 -15.29 4.99
C LEU A 125 0.75 -16.67 4.38
N GLY A 126 1.69 -17.21 3.62
CA GLY A 126 1.53 -18.47 2.91
C GLY A 126 0.56 -18.39 1.72
N THR A 127 0.18 -17.20 1.30
CA THR A 127 -0.72 -16.97 0.18
C THR A 127 -0.47 -15.62 -0.45
N LYS A 128 -0.82 -15.49 -1.72
CA LYS A 128 -0.80 -14.24 -2.48
C LYS A 128 -2.19 -13.61 -2.65
N ASP A 129 -3.23 -14.22 -2.06
CA ASP A 129 -4.64 -13.85 -2.27
C ASP A 129 -5.09 -12.74 -1.32
N PHE A 130 -4.45 -11.58 -1.44
CA PHE A 130 -4.83 -10.34 -0.77
C PHE A 130 -4.97 -9.21 -1.79
N TRP A 131 -5.70 -8.17 -1.41
CA TRP A 131 -5.89 -6.99 -2.24
C TRP A 131 -4.64 -6.12 -2.29
N ARG A 132 -4.43 -5.47 -3.41
CA ARG A 132 -3.31 -4.57 -3.63
C ARG A 132 -3.78 -3.29 -4.29
N LEU A 133 -3.29 -2.16 -3.76
CA LEU A 133 -3.32 -0.89 -4.45
C LEU A 133 -1.92 -0.66 -5.02
N ARG A 134 -1.81 -0.76 -6.32
CA ARG A 134 -0.57 -0.64 -7.09
C ARG A 134 -0.43 0.80 -7.54
N ILE A 135 0.55 1.51 -7.01
CA ILE A 135 0.82 2.91 -7.37
C ILE A 135 1.98 2.94 -8.35
N GLY A 136 1.72 3.34 -9.60
CA GLY A 136 2.70 3.35 -10.66
C GLY A 136 3.83 4.34 -10.41
N ILE A 137 5.06 3.85 -10.56
CA ILE A 137 6.28 4.65 -10.45
C ILE A 137 7.15 4.59 -11.70
N GLY A 138 6.76 3.77 -12.69
CA GLY A 138 7.56 3.53 -13.87
C GLY A 138 8.73 2.58 -13.62
N HIS A 139 9.45 2.25 -14.69
CA HIS A 139 10.58 1.31 -14.65
C HIS A 139 11.84 2.01 -15.19
N PRO A 140 13.02 1.78 -14.60
CA PRO A 140 14.26 2.43 -15.06
C PRO A 140 14.77 1.93 -16.42
N GLY A 141 14.24 0.80 -16.91
CA GLY A 141 14.66 0.17 -18.16
C GLY A 141 15.48 -1.09 -17.93
N GLU A 142 16.45 -1.03 -17.05
CA GLU A 142 17.33 -2.14 -16.74
C GLU A 142 17.02 -2.73 -15.37
N ARG A 143 16.99 -4.09 -15.31
CA ARG A 143 16.70 -4.80 -14.06
C ARG A 143 17.68 -4.47 -12.94
N ASP A 144 18.95 -4.33 -13.27
CA ASP A 144 19.99 -4.07 -12.28
C ASP A 144 19.92 -2.67 -11.67
N GLU A 145 19.17 -1.75 -12.28
CA GLU A 145 18.96 -0.40 -11.78
C GLU A 145 17.77 -0.27 -10.84
N VAL A 146 16.91 -1.29 -10.75
CA VAL A 146 15.66 -1.23 -9.98
C VAL A 146 15.88 -0.89 -8.52
N SER A 147 16.84 -1.54 -7.85
CA SER A 147 17.12 -1.30 -6.43
C SER A 147 17.50 0.16 -6.16
N ASN A 148 18.31 0.75 -7.01
CA ASN A 148 18.69 2.16 -6.89
C ASN A 148 17.52 3.08 -7.25
N TYR A 149 16.79 2.75 -8.31
CA TYR A 149 15.66 3.54 -8.80
C TYR A 149 14.57 3.72 -7.72
N VAL A 150 14.16 2.64 -7.06
CA VAL A 150 13.09 2.72 -6.05
C VAL A 150 13.53 3.46 -4.78
N LEU A 151 14.82 3.48 -4.48
CA LEU A 151 15.39 4.18 -3.32
C LEU A 151 15.71 5.67 -3.60
N ASN A 152 15.37 6.16 -4.77
CA ASN A 152 15.54 7.55 -5.14
C ASN A 152 14.18 8.24 -5.31
N ASP A 153 14.21 9.57 -5.19
CA ASP A 153 13.03 10.40 -5.37
C ASP A 153 12.61 10.42 -6.84
N PRO A 154 11.30 10.47 -7.13
CA PRO A 154 10.83 10.71 -8.49
C PRO A 154 11.22 12.12 -8.93
N ARG A 155 11.39 12.31 -10.25
CA ARG A 155 11.52 13.65 -10.82
C ARG A 155 10.22 14.43 -10.57
N ARG A 156 10.30 15.74 -10.63
CA ARG A 156 9.14 16.61 -10.32
C ARG A 156 7.90 16.25 -11.12
N GLU A 157 8.03 16.03 -12.41
CA GLU A 157 6.90 15.70 -13.29
C GLU A 157 6.28 14.35 -12.92
N GLU A 158 7.12 13.38 -12.57
CA GLU A 158 6.66 12.07 -12.09
C GLU A 158 5.97 12.18 -10.74
N SER A 159 6.54 12.99 -9.84
CA SER A 159 5.98 13.22 -8.51
C SER A 159 4.57 13.81 -8.57
N GLU A 160 4.36 14.78 -9.44
CA GLU A 160 3.04 15.40 -9.65
C GLU A 160 2.01 14.37 -10.14
N LEU A 161 2.39 13.52 -11.10
CA LEU A 161 1.53 12.44 -11.60
C LEU A 161 1.24 11.38 -10.53
N ILE A 162 2.26 11.00 -9.74
CA ILE A 162 2.09 10.05 -8.63
C ILE A 162 1.12 10.62 -7.60
N ASP A 163 1.25 11.88 -7.23
CA ASP A 163 0.37 12.55 -6.27
C ASP A 163 -1.09 12.56 -6.77
N GLU A 164 -1.28 12.82 -8.06
CA GLU A 164 -2.61 12.77 -8.70
C GLU A 164 -3.23 11.36 -8.61
N ALA A 165 -2.47 10.33 -8.97
CA ALA A 165 -2.93 8.95 -8.88
C ALA A 165 -3.26 8.54 -7.45
N MET A 166 -2.43 8.95 -6.48
CA MET A 166 -2.68 8.70 -5.07
C MET A 166 -3.97 9.38 -4.59
N GLN A 167 -4.23 10.60 -5.04
CA GLN A 167 -5.47 11.31 -4.69
C GLN A 167 -6.70 10.60 -5.28
N GLN A 168 -6.62 10.16 -6.51
CA GLN A 168 -7.71 9.39 -7.14
C GLN A 168 -7.99 8.09 -6.36
N ALA A 169 -6.95 7.42 -5.89
CA ALA A 169 -7.09 6.23 -5.05
C ALA A 169 -7.69 6.56 -3.68
N GLN A 170 -7.36 7.71 -3.08
CA GLN A 170 -8.02 8.19 -1.85
C GLN A 170 -9.53 8.36 -2.05
N ASN A 171 -9.93 8.88 -3.20
CA ASN A 171 -11.34 9.13 -3.51
C ASN A 171 -12.20 7.86 -3.57
N VAL A 172 -11.59 6.69 -3.76
CA VAL A 172 -12.30 5.40 -3.77
C VAL A 172 -12.04 4.55 -2.52
N ALA A 173 -11.24 5.03 -1.58
CA ALA A 173 -10.87 4.28 -0.37
C ALA A 173 -12.09 3.83 0.43
N HIS A 174 -13.12 4.66 0.56
CA HIS A 174 -14.36 4.33 1.26
C HIS A 174 -15.06 3.10 0.66
N LEU A 175 -15.04 2.97 -0.67
CA LEU A 175 -15.64 1.81 -1.35
C LEU A 175 -14.88 0.53 -1.03
N VAL A 176 -13.54 0.61 -0.97
CA VAL A 176 -12.69 -0.54 -0.62
C VAL A 176 -12.95 -0.97 0.83
N ILE A 177 -13.00 -0.02 1.75
CA ILE A 177 -13.26 -0.27 3.17
C ILE A 177 -14.63 -0.94 3.38
N GLU A 178 -15.64 -0.51 2.63
CA GLU A 178 -16.98 -1.10 2.69
C GLU A 178 -17.10 -2.46 2.00
N GLY A 179 -16.04 -2.94 1.34
CA GLY A 179 -16.06 -4.19 0.59
C GLY A 179 -16.62 -4.07 -0.83
N LYS A 180 -16.87 -2.85 -1.29
CA LYS A 180 -17.34 -2.55 -2.65
C LYS A 180 -16.16 -2.44 -3.62
N THR A 181 -15.34 -3.45 -3.65
CA THR A 181 -14.06 -3.43 -4.38
C THR A 181 -14.23 -3.34 -5.89
N GLU A 182 -15.24 -3.99 -6.46
CA GLU A 182 -15.52 -3.90 -7.91
C GLU A 182 -15.91 -2.48 -8.33
N ALA A 183 -16.75 -1.82 -7.52
CA ALA A 183 -17.13 -0.43 -7.76
C ALA A 183 -15.92 0.51 -7.63
N ALA A 184 -15.06 0.26 -6.66
CA ALA A 184 -13.81 1.01 -6.48
C ALA A 184 -12.88 0.84 -7.70
N MET A 185 -12.70 -0.39 -8.17
CA MET A 185 -11.91 -0.68 -9.37
C MET A 185 -12.45 0.05 -10.59
N LEU A 186 -13.75 -0.07 -10.84
CA LEU A 186 -14.37 0.58 -11.98
C LEU A 186 -14.15 2.10 -11.95
N LYS A 187 -14.39 2.72 -10.80
CA LYS A 187 -14.25 4.17 -10.65
C LYS A 187 -12.79 4.63 -10.79
N LEU A 188 -11.86 3.93 -10.13
CA LEU A 188 -10.44 4.28 -10.18
C LEU A 188 -9.86 4.06 -11.59
N HIS A 189 -10.12 2.90 -12.19
CA HIS A 189 -9.54 2.56 -13.49
C HIS A 189 -10.12 3.42 -14.62
N SER A 190 -11.40 3.78 -14.55
CA SER A 190 -12.04 4.66 -15.51
C SER A 190 -11.53 6.10 -15.44
N ALA A 191 -11.23 6.59 -14.25
CA ALA A 191 -10.72 7.95 -14.04
C ALA A 191 -9.33 8.16 -14.67
N GLN A 192 -8.58 7.09 -14.90
CA GLN A 192 -7.19 7.12 -15.39
C GLN A 192 -7.04 6.63 -16.83
N ASN A 193 -8.12 6.22 -17.45
CA ASN A 193 -8.11 5.89 -18.87
C ASN A 193 -8.42 7.16 -19.67
N PRO A 194 -7.53 7.59 -20.57
CA PRO A 194 -7.79 8.72 -21.43
C PRO A 194 -8.93 8.45 -22.40
#